data_2a1f65d5c99636a9a410c9d3dc06289f
#
_entry.id   2a1f65d5c99636a9a410c9d3dc06289f
#
_cell.length_a   1.000
_cell.length_b   1.000
_cell.length_c   1.000
_cell.angle_alpha   90.00
_cell.angle_beta   90.00
_cell.angle_gamma   90.00
#
_symmetry.space_group_name_H-M   'P 1'
#
loop_
_entity.id
_entity.type
_entity.pdbx_description
1 polymer ?
#
loop_
_entity_poly.entity_id
_entity_poly.type
_entity_poly.pdbx_seq_one_letter_code
_entity_poly.pdbx_strand_id
1 'polypeptide(L)'
;MIDLHTHSVLSDGELLPAELARRAYVAGYKALAITDHVDSGNLALVLAQLIKVSKDLNKYMKIKILPGVEITHVPPQQIPELAGLARKLGAKIIVVHGESPVEPVISGTNSAGLESDIDILAHPGLITEKEIKLAKKRGIYLELSARRGHSLTNGYVAKLARKFG
;
A
#
# COMPACT_ATOMS: atom_id res chain seq x y z
N MET A 1 8.79 15.93 0.81
CA MET A 1 8.60 14.46 0.95
C MET A 1 7.29 14.04 0.34
N ILE A 2 7.17 12.77 0.01
CA ILE A 2 5.94 12.09 -0.45
C ILE A 2 5.84 10.81 0.36
N ASP A 3 4.66 10.47 0.85
CA ASP A 3 4.38 9.20 1.49
C ASP A 3 3.19 8.53 0.76
N LEU A 4 3.37 7.30 0.32
CA LEU A 4 2.39 6.58 -0.49
C LEU A 4 1.75 5.39 0.22
N HIS A 5 2.06 5.21 1.53
CA HIS A 5 1.51 4.12 2.33
C HIS A 5 1.26 4.60 3.76
N THR A 6 0.02 5.03 4.02
CA THR A 6 -0.41 5.50 5.34
C THR A 6 -1.84 5.04 5.63
N HIS A 7 -2.15 4.90 6.93
CA HIS A 7 -3.44 4.41 7.41
C HIS A 7 -4.15 5.46 8.26
N SER A 8 -5.46 5.45 8.20
CA SER A 8 -6.35 6.27 9.00
C SER A 8 -7.21 5.41 9.94
N VAL A 9 -8.10 6.03 10.68
CA VAL A 9 -9.11 5.32 11.51
C VAL A 9 -10.10 4.47 10.72
N LEU A 10 -10.02 4.49 9.39
CA LEU A 10 -10.83 3.60 8.54
C LEU A 10 -10.29 2.16 8.54
N SER A 11 -9.08 1.96 9.07
CA SER A 11 -8.50 0.66 9.38
C SER A 11 -7.82 0.67 10.75
N ASP A 12 -6.50 0.62 10.82
CA ASP A 12 -5.71 0.51 12.05
C ASP A 12 -4.95 1.79 12.45
N GLY A 13 -5.13 2.88 11.70
CA GLY A 13 -4.55 4.17 12.03
C GLY A 13 -5.31 4.90 13.14
N GLU A 14 -4.66 5.89 13.76
CA GLU A 14 -5.20 6.64 14.90
C GLU A 14 -5.92 7.93 14.49
N LEU A 15 -5.68 8.42 13.28
CA LEU A 15 -6.11 9.75 12.84
C LEU A 15 -7.23 9.68 11.81
N LEU A 16 -8.17 10.62 11.89
CA LEU A 16 -9.10 10.87 10.79
C LEU A 16 -8.31 11.22 9.51
N PRO A 17 -8.78 10.87 8.31
CA PRO A 17 -8.10 11.21 7.05
C PRO A 17 -7.73 12.71 6.92
N ALA A 18 -8.61 13.61 7.38
CA ALA A 18 -8.34 15.05 7.33
C ALA A 18 -7.24 15.48 8.31
N GLU A 19 -7.19 14.90 9.51
CA GLU A 19 -6.15 15.16 10.49
C GLU A 19 -4.80 14.60 10.03
N LEU A 20 -4.77 13.38 9.50
CA LEU A 20 -3.58 12.77 8.91
C LEU A 20 -3.00 13.66 7.81
N ALA A 21 -3.84 14.10 6.87
CA ALA A 21 -3.45 15.02 5.80
C ALA A 21 -2.92 16.36 6.34
N ARG A 22 -3.55 16.92 7.39
CA ARG A 22 -3.12 18.17 8.02
C ARG A 22 -1.76 18.04 8.68
N ARG A 23 -1.53 16.95 9.42
CA ARG A 23 -0.24 16.68 10.08
C ARG A 23 0.87 16.46 9.05
N ALA A 24 0.61 15.68 7.99
CA ALA A 24 1.56 15.50 6.89
C ALA A 24 1.92 16.83 6.22
N TYR A 25 0.92 17.70 5.95
CA TYR A 25 1.16 19.03 5.38
C TYR A 25 2.06 19.88 6.28
N VAL A 26 1.79 19.92 7.59
CA VAL A 26 2.61 20.68 8.56
C VAL A 26 4.04 20.11 8.65
N ALA A 27 4.20 18.81 8.51
CA ALA A 27 5.51 18.15 8.44
C ALA A 27 6.23 18.36 7.08
N GLY A 28 5.64 19.10 6.14
CA GLY A 28 6.28 19.48 4.87
C GLY A 28 6.12 18.47 3.75
N TYR A 29 5.21 17.50 3.87
CA TYR A 29 4.90 16.57 2.78
C TYR A 29 4.20 17.29 1.62
N LYS A 30 4.51 16.89 0.39
CA LYS A 30 3.91 17.41 -0.84
C LYS A 30 2.78 16.54 -1.38
N ALA A 31 2.84 15.25 -1.09
CA ALA A 31 1.79 14.30 -1.38
C ALA A 31 1.70 13.22 -0.30
N LEU A 32 0.49 12.70 -0.12
CA LEU A 32 0.16 11.63 0.80
C LEU A 32 -0.86 10.70 0.14
N ALA A 33 -0.61 9.40 0.12
CA ALA A 33 -1.65 8.42 -0.15
C ALA A 33 -2.19 7.86 1.18
N ILE A 34 -3.51 7.76 1.27
CA ILE A 34 -4.17 7.07 2.39
C ILE A 34 -4.64 5.73 1.84
N THR A 35 -4.07 4.66 2.37
CA THR A 35 -4.16 3.30 1.84
C THR A 35 -4.60 2.34 2.94
N ASP A 36 -5.75 2.63 3.55
CA ASP A 36 -6.31 1.82 4.64
C ASP A 36 -6.45 0.35 4.24
N HIS A 37 -6.33 -0.55 5.22
CA HIS A 37 -6.47 -1.99 5.04
C HIS A 37 -7.86 -2.37 4.54
N VAL A 38 -7.90 -3.22 3.52
CA VAL A 38 -9.13 -3.71 2.92
C VAL A 38 -9.09 -5.21 2.60
N ASP A 39 -10.28 -5.80 2.62
CA ASP A 39 -10.59 -7.12 2.09
C ASP A 39 -11.86 -7.04 1.20
N SER A 40 -12.44 -8.17 0.84
CA SER A 40 -13.66 -8.23 0.02
C SER A 40 -14.88 -7.61 0.69
N GLY A 41 -14.91 -7.52 2.03
CA GLY A 41 -16.04 -7.03 2.81
C GLY A 41 -16.11 -5.51 2.91
N ASN A 42 -14.96 -4.82 2.90
CA ASN A 42 -14.92 -3.38 3.17
C ASN A 42 -14.33 -2.52 2.02
N LEU A 43 -13.68 -3.11 1.02
CA LEU A 43 -12.94 -2.38 -0.03
C LEU A 43 -13.75 -1.24 -0.66
N ALA A 44 -14.97 -1.53 -1.11
CA ALA A 44 -15.79 -0.52 -1.80
C ALA A 44 -16.19 0.62 -0.86
N LEU A 45 -16.48 0.32 0.41
CA LEU A 45 -16.89 1.29 1.42
C LEU A 45 -15.73 2.22 1.79
N VAL A 46 -14.58 1.65 2.15
CA VAL A 46 -13.38 2.40 2.55
C VAL A 46 -12.91 3.30 1.41
N LEU A 47 -12.79 2.73 0.21
CA LEU A 47 -12.32 3.49 -0.95
C LEU A 47 -13.26 4.64 -1.33
N ALA A 48 -14.58 4.44 -1.27
CA ALA A 48 -15.55 5.51 -1.53
C ALA A 48 -15.40 6.68 -0.54
N GLN A 49 -15.17 6.38 0.75
CA GLN A 49 -14.91 7.40 1.77
C GLN A 49 -13.60 8.14 1.51
N LEU A 50 -12.52 7.42 1.17
CA LEU A 50 -11.23 8.02 0.85
C LEU A 50 -11.27 8.88 -0.41
N ILE A 51 -11.97 8.46 -1.46
CA ILE A 51 -12.17 9.26 -2.67
C ILE A 51 -12.89 10.57 -2.34
N LYS A 52 -13.99 10.50 -1.57
CA LYS A 52 -14.75 11.67 -1.16
C LYS A 52 -13.89 12.65 -0.38
N VAL A 53 -13.23 12.19 0.69
CA VAL A 53 -12.42 13.08 1.55
C VAL A 53 -11.21 13.62 0.81
N SER A 54 -10.53 12.82 0.00
CA SER A 54 -9.39 13.30 -0.80
C SER A 54 -9.78 14.36 -1.81
N LYS A 55 -10.94 14.20 -2.47
CA LYS A 55 -11.49 15.21 -3.38
C LYS A 55 -11.75 16.54 -2.67
N ASP A 56 -12.30 16.49 -1.46
CA ASP A 56 -12.61 17.70 -0.71
C ASP A 56 -11.33 18.36 -0.16
N LEU A 57 -10.42 17.60 0.43
CA LEU A 57 -9.16 18.14 0.95
C LEU A 57 -8.29 18.76 -0.15
N ASN A 58 -8.23 18.14 -1.33
CA ASN A 58 -7.46 18.67 -2.46
C ASN A 58 -7.94 20.02 -2.99
N LYS A 59 -9.18 20.46 -2.63
CA LYS A 59 -9.68 21.80 -2.96
C LYS A 59 -9.08 22.88 -2.06
N TYR A 60 -8.79 22.53 -0.80
CA TYR A 60 -8.49 23.51 0.24
C TYR A 60 -7.06 23.40 0.80
N MET A 61 -6.36 22.32 0.53
CA MET A 61 -5.00 22.07 1.02
C MET A 61 -3.97 22.07 -0.10
N LYS A 62 -2.78 22.57 0.19
CA LYS A 62 -1.64 22.60 -0.77
C LYS A 62 -0.83 21.29 -0.81
N ILE A 63 -1.31 20.23 -0.15
CA ILE A 63 -0.77 18.88 -0.23
C ILE A 63 -1.67 18.05 -1.14
N LYS A 64 -1.08 17.18 -1.97
CA LYS A 64 -1.83 16.26 -2.82
C LYS A 64 -2.23 15.03 -2.03
N ILE A 65 -3.53 14.79 -1.86
CA ILE A 65 -4.07 13.59 -1.21
C ILE A 65 -4.52 12.60 -2.28
N LEU A 66 -4.02 11.37 -2.20
CA LEU A 66 -4.32 10.28 -3.12
C LEU A 66 -5.14 9.21 -2.37
N PRO A 67 -6.37 8.88 -2.83
CA PRO A 67 -7.10 7.75 -2.28
C PRO A 67 -6.49 6.45 -2.77
N GLY A 68 -6.24 5.53 -1.85
CA GLY A 68 -5.70 4.21 -2.14
C GLY A 68 -6.28 3.14 -1.23
N VAL A 69 -5.76 1.95 -1.33
CA VAL A 69 -6.09 0.80 -0.46
C VAL A 69 -4.86 -0.06 -0.25
N GLU A 70 -4.79 -0.74 0.89
CA GLU A 70 -3.89 -1.87 1.10
C GLU A 70 -4.70 -3.16 1.22
N ILE A 71 -4.57 -4.06 0.24
CA ILE A 71 -5.19 -5.38 0.25
C ILE A 71 -4.45 -6.26 1.25
N THR A 72 -5.14 -6.69 2.32
CA THR A 72 -4.50 -7.24 3.51
C THR A 72 -5.08 -8.58 3.92
N HIS A 73 -4.20 -9.58 4.14
CA HIS A 73 -4.52 -10.91 4.68
C HIS A 73 -5.62 -11.69 3.93
N VAL A 74 -5.88 -11.33 2.67
CA VAL A 74 -6.82 -12.08 1.83
C VAL A 74 -6.16 -13.33 1.23
N PRO A 75 -6.93 -14.37 0.87
CA PRO A 75 -6.39 -15.49 0.10
C PRO A 75 -5.71 -14.98 -1.19
N PRO A 76 -4.49 -15.47 -1.54
CA PRO A 76 -3.76 -15.01 -2.72
C PRO A 76 -4.58 -15.01 -4.02
N GLN A 77 -5.50 -15.96 -4.17
CA GLN A 77 -6.38 -16.09 -5.34
C GLN A 77 -7.36 -14.93 -5.51
N GLN A 78 -7.67 -14.18 -4.43
CA GLN A 78 -8.57 -13.03 -4.47
C GLN A 78 -7.86 -11.73 -4.83
N ILE A 79 -6.53 -11.65 -4.67
CA ILE A 79 -5.77 -10.42 -4.87
C ILE A 79 -5.98 -9.82 -6.27
N PRO A 80 -5.92 -10.59 -7.38
CA PRO A 80 -6.11 -10.02 -8.73
C PRO A 80 -7.49 -9.37 -8.92
N GLU A 81 -8.54 -10.01 -8.40
CA GLU A 81 -9.91 -9.49 -8.48
C GLU A 81 -10.05 -8.21 -7.66
N LEU A 82 -9.57 -8.20 -6.41
CA LEU A 82 -9.66 -7.04 -5.53
C LEU A 82 -8.83 -5.85 -6.05
N ALA A 83 -7.63 -6.10 -6.58
CA ALA A 83 -6.82 -5.07 -7.20
C ALA A 83 -7.53 -4.45 -8.42
N GLY A 84 -8.07 -5.28 -9.31
CA GLY A 84 -8.86 -4.83 -10.45
C GLY A 84 -10.11 -4.04 -10.04
N LEU A 85 -10.81 -4.49 -9.00
CA LEU A 85 -11.97 -3.78 -8.46
C LEU A 85 -11.57 -2.42 -7.86
N ALA A 86 -10.51 -2.37 -7.05
CA ALA A 86 -10.01 -1.14 -6.47
C ALA A 86 -9.65 -0.11 -7.56
N ARG A 87 -8.93 -0.55 -8.60
CA ARG A 87 -8.56 0.30 -9.73
C ARG A 87 -9.81 0.83 -10.46
N LYS A 88 -10.77 -0.05 -10.77
CA LYS A 88 -12.04 0.31 -11.40
C LYS A 88 -12.86 1.30 -10.57
N LEU A 89 -12.86 1.18 -9.26
CA LEU A 89 -13.53 2.10 -8.34
C LEU A 89 -12.78 3.43 -8.17
N GLY A 90 -11.55 3.56 -8.64
CA GLY A 90 -10.83 4.83 -8.69
C GLY A 90 -9.66 4.97 -7.71
N ALA A 91 -9.17 3.88 -7.11
CA ALA A 91 -7.93 3.89 -6.34
C ALA A 91 -6.77 4.45 -7.18
N LYS A 92 -5.98 5.34 -6.59
CA LYS A 92 -4.80 5.94 -7.21
C LYS A 92 -3.53 5.21 -6.81
N ILE A 93 -3.52 4.61 -5.64
CA ILE A 93 -2.45 3.75 -5.13
C ILE A 93 -3.10 2.46 -4.63
N ILE A 94 -2.58 1.33 -5.07
CA ILE A 94 -2.96 0.00 -4.60
C ILE A 94 -1.72 -0.68 -4.04
N VAL A 95 -1.78 -0.97 -2.77
CA VAL A 95 -0.76 -1.69 -2.02
C VAL A 95 -1.25 -3.10 -1.75
N VAL A 96 -0.36 -4.07 -1.76
CA VAL A 96 -0.61 -5.40 -1.21
C VAL A 96 0.30 -5.61 -0.01
N HIS A 97 -0.30 -6.03 1.11
CA HIS A 97 0.41 -6.42 2.33
C HIS A 97 1.22 -7.68 2.05
N GLY A 98 2.55 -7.55 2.01
CA GLY A 98 3.45 -8.64 1.68
C GLY A 98 3.67 -9.64 2.81
N GLU A 99 4.45 -10.68 2.53
CA GLU A 99 4.75 -11.79 3.43
C GLU A 99 5.75 -11.39 4.53
N SER A 100 5.36 -10.39 5.33
CA SER A 100 6.13 -9.93 6.49
C SER A 100 6.38 -11.07 7.49
N PRO A 101 7.60 -11.21 8.06
CA PRO A 101 7.91 -12.31 8.98
C PRO A 101 7.24 -12.18 10.35
N VAL A 102 6.60 -11.06 10.64
CA VAL A 102 5.98 -10.77 11.95
C VAL A 102 4.46 -10.93 11.97
N GLU A 103 3.87 -11.28 10.83
CA GLU A 103 2.44 -11.50 10.69
C GLU A 103 2.13 -12.80 9.92
N PRO A 104 0.99 -13.45 10.19
CA PRO A 104 0.66 -14.76 9.60
C PRO A 104 0.10 -14.61 8.17
N VAL A 105 0.84 -13.97 7.27
CA VAL A 105 0.46 -13.80 5.87
C VAL A 105 0.57 -15.14 5.12
N ILE A 106 -0.43 -15.44 4.30
CA ILE A 106 -0.45 -16.68 3.51
C ILE A 106 0.67 -16.66 2.48
N SER A 107 1.45 -17.74 2.42
CA SER A 107 2.49 -17.91 1.38
C SER A 107 1.88 -17.88 -0.02
N GLY A 108 2.57 -17.21 -0.95
CA GLY A 108 2.09 -16.93 -2.32
C GLY A 108 1.43 -15.57 -2.47
N THR A 109 1.24 -14.82 -1.37
CA THR A 109 0.71 -13.44 -1.40
C THR A 109 1.61 -12.51 -2.20
N ASN A 110 2.93 -12.55 -1.99
CA ASN A 110 3.88 -11.75 -2.77
C ASN A 110 3.74 -12.01 -4.27
N SER A 111 3.76 -13.27 -4.68
CA SER A 111 3.64 -13.64 -6.11
C SER A 111 2.29 -13.19 -6.69
N ALA A 112 1.18 -13.43 -5.98
CA ALA A 112 -0.15 -13.01 -6.42
C ALA A 112 -0.27 -11.49 -6.53
N GLY A 113 0.28 -10.73 -5.57
CA GLY A 113 0.35 -9.27 -5.64
C GLY A 113 1.14 -8.81 -6.85
N LEU A 114 2.34 -9.35 -7.07
CA LEU A 114 3.21 -8.98 -8.20
C LEU A 114 2.63 -9.36 -9.57
N GLU A 115 1.71 -10.30 -9.64
CA GLU A 115 0.98 -10.67 -10.86
C GLU A 115 -0.28 -9.83 -11.09
N SER A 116 -0.68 -8.99 -10.11
CA SER A 116 -1.88 -8.17 -10.13
C SER A 116 -1.61 -6.72 -10.56
N ASP A 117 -2.67 -5.91 -10.73
CA ASP A 117 -2.57 -4.47 -11.01
C ASP A 117 -2.39 -3.66 -9.72
N ILE A 118 -1.18 -3.72 -9.17
CA ILE A 118 -0.81 -2.99 -7.95
C ILE A 118 0.35 -2.04 -8.21
N ASP A 119 0.54 -1.07 -7.31
CA ASP A 119 1.64 -0.11 -7.39
C ASP A 119 2.78 -0.47 -6.43
N ILE A 120 2.47 -1.00 -5.26
CA ILE A 120 3.43 -1.27 -4.19
C ILE A 120 3.18 -2.65 -3.58
N LEU A 121 4.23 -3.43 -3.41
CA LEU A 121 4.24 -4.60 -2.53
C LEU A 121 4.92 -4.18 -1.21
N ALA A 122 4.11 -4.06 -0.15
CA ALA A 122 4.57 -3.59 1.15
C ALA A 122 5.33 -4.70 1.90
N HIS A 123 6.39 -4.32 2.62
CA HIS A 123 7.19 -5.17 3.52
C HIS A 123 7.21 -6.68 3.12
N PRO A 124 7.76 -7.02 1.94
CA PRO A 124 7.58 -8.33 1.31
C PRO A 124 8.35 -9.49 1.98
N GLY A 125 8.89 -9.26 3.15
CA GLY A 125 9.57 -10.30 3.92
C GLY A 125 10.81 -10.87 3.23
N LEU A 126 10.90 -12.20 3.19
CA LEU A 126 11.99 -12.92 2.53
C LEU A 126 11.68 -13.15 1.04
N ILE A 127 11.41 -12.06 0.34
CA ILE A 127 11.12 -12.05 -1.10
C ILE A 127 12.19 -12.80 -1.91
N THR A 128 11.78 -13.54 -2.93
CA THR A 128 12.68 -14.32 -3.77
C THR A 128 13.29 -13.50 -4.92
N GLU A 129 14.41 -13.97 -5.48
CA GLU A 129 15.02 -13.36 -6.69
C GLU A 129 14.03 -13.30 -7.87
N LYS A 130 13.20 -14.34 -8.05
CA LYS A 130 12.18 -14.39 -9.10
C LYS A 130 11.15 -13.28 -8.94
N GLU A 131 10.70 -13.05 -7.72
CA GLU A 131 9.74 -11.99 -7.40
C GLU A 131 10.32 -10.59 -7.55
N ILE A 132 11.58 -10.36 -7.17
CA ILE A 132 12.29 -9.09 -7.43
C ILE A 132 12.32 -8.79 -8.94
N LYS A 133 12.70 -9.78 -9.75
CA LYS A 133 12.73 -9.61 -11.22
C LYS A 133 11.34 -9.35 -11.80
N LEU A 134 10.31 -9.97 -11.23
CA LEU A 134 8.93 -9.74 -11.63
C LEU A 134 8.48 -8.32 -11.26
N ALA A 135 8.75 -7.86 -10.03
CA ALA A 135 8.48 -6.50 -9.59
C ALA A 135 9.09 -5.47 -10.54
N LYS A 136 10.40 -5.62 -10.86
CA LYS A 136 11.08 -4.76 -11.84
C LYS A 136 10.39 -4.77 -13.21
N LYS A 137 10.10 -5.97 -13.75
CA LYS A 137 9.46 -6.12 -15.06
C LYS A 137 8.10 -5.42 -15.13
N ARG A 138 7.36 -5.42 -14.02
CA ARG A 138 6.02 -4.84 -13.94
C ARG A 138 5.99 -3.40 -13.43
N GLY A 139 7.13 -2.85 -13.03
CA GLY A 139 7.24 -1.49 -12.48
C GLY A 139 6.59 -1.35 -11.10
N ILE A 140 6.48 -2.44 -10.34
CA ILE A 140 5.93 -2.45 -8.99
C ILE A 140 7.03 -2.11 -8.00
N TYR A 141 6.76 -1.16 -7.10
CA TYR A 141 7.69 -0.77 -6.04
C TYR A 141 7.68 -1.77 -4.90
N LEU A 142 8.87 -2.04 -4.35
CA LEU A 142 9.04 -2.85 -3.13
C LEU A 142 9.30 -1.91 -1.96
N GLU A 143 8.50 -2.02 -0.91
CA GLU A 143 8.62 -1.14 0.24
C GLU A 143 9.76 -1.57 1.17
N LEU A 144 10.48 -0.59 1.68
CA LEU A 144 11.33 -0.69 2.87
C LEU A 144 10.58 0.00 4.01
N SER A 145 10.00 -0.77 4.92
CA SER A 145 9.14 -0.25 5.97
C SER A 145 9.93 0.31 7.15
N ALA A 146 9.46 1.42 7.71
CA ALA A 146 9.95 1.94 9.00
C ALA A 146 9.20 1.34 10.20
N ARG A 147 8.08 0.63 9.97
CA ARG A 147 7.24 0.04 11.02
C ARG A 147 7.98 -1.07 11.75
N ARG A 148 7.89 -1.04 13.10
CA ARG A 148 8.53 -2.03 13.97
C ARG A 148 8.12 -3.45 13.58
N GLY A 149 9.11 -4.35 13.47
CA GLY A 149 8.91 -5.74 13.06
C GLY A 149 8.96 -5.90 11.53
N HIS A 150 8.19 -5.14 10.77
CA HIS A 150 8.22 -5.21 9.30
C HIS A 150 9.57 -4.78 8.70
N SER A 151 10.33 -3.93 9.41
CA SER A 151 11.67 -3.49 9.00
C SER A 151 12.76 -4.56 9.09
N LEU A 152 12.50 -5.72 9.71
CA LEU A 152 13.50 -6.77 9.93
C LEU A 152 14.15 -7.29 8.64
N THR A 153 13.43 -7.26 7.53
CA THR A 153 13.91 -7.75 6.23
C THR A 153 14.37 -6.64 5.27
N ASN A 154 14.33 -5.38 5.67
CA ASN A 154 14.70 -4.24 4.82
C ASN A 154 16.08 -4.40 4.16
N GLY A 155 17.10 -4.78 4.94
CA GLY A 155 18.45 -4.98 4.42
C GLY A 155 18.54 -6.09 3.37
N TYR A 156 17.76 -7.16 3.56
CA TYR A 156 17.66 -8.26 2.61
C TYR A 156 16.98 -7.83 1.31
N VAL A 157 15.81 -7.18 1.41
CA VAL A 157 15.08 -6.65 0.26
C VAL A 157 15.93 -5.66 -0.53
N ALA A 158 16.55 -4.69 0.15
CA ALA A 158 17.43 -3.68 -0.48
C ALA A 158 18.64 -4.33 -1.19
N LYS A 159 19.28 -5.35 -0.58
CA LYS A 159 20.38 -6.09 -1.19
C LYS A 159 19.96 -6.79 -2.49
N LEU A 160 18.81 -7.47 -2.48
CA LEU A 160 18.30 -8.17 -3.66
C LEU A 160 17.83 -7.18 -4.74
N ALA A 161 17.11 -6.14 -4.36
CA ALA A 161 16.66 -5.09 -5.29
C ALA A 161 17.87 -4.42 -5.99
N ARG A 162 18.95 -4.11 -5.25
CA ARG A 162 20.18 -3.56 -5.84
C ARG A 162 20.87 -4.53 -6.82
N LYS A 163 20.77 -5.85 -6.57
CA LYS A 163 21.39 -6.88 -7.42
C LYS A 163 20.60 -7.18 -8.68
N PHE A 164 19.28 -7.17 -8.62
CA PHE A 164 18.40 -7.66 -9.68
C PHE A 164 17.37 -6.61 -10.16
N GLY A 165 17.24 -5.49 -9.41
CA GLY A 165 16.28 -4.41 -9.61
C GLY A 165 16.67 -3.34 -10.65
#